data_e2483015eecfd00bec26fb91b923c148
#
_entry.id   e2483015eecfd00bec26fb91b923c148
#
_cell.length_a   1.000
_cell.length_b   1.000
_cell.length_c   1.000
_cell.angle_alpha   90.00
_cell.angle_beta   90.00
_cell.angle_gamma   90.00
#
_symmetry.space_group_name_H-M   'P 1'
#
loop_
_entity.id
_entity.type
_entity.pdbx_description
1 polymer ?
#
loop_
_entity_poly.entity_id
_entity_poly.type
_entity_poly.pdbx_seq_one_letter_code
_entity_poly.pdbx_strand_id
1 'polypeptide(L)'
;MNNRKYRQTATALALLVAVAASGCTKSSSSGTDASPSASAGASKSPSASASSAPAKTVNLQVFSMPTNFSGAVTGWWADVLKEKVGVKLEILPSGDQGEQKLQALMAGGELPDIVVFKTQQQVEDAVKANLLVNLDEYIAKLPNAAKNASTALQYYRDTASNGTGKLYAIPNNVGPALIGAELNYGPYLRWDLYKQLGMPEVNKVEDYLPLLKKMQDLEPKNKDGQKTYGFTLWKDWDSIAMLLSGMPLTGIDSGDPSLPFLQVNYLNNETKSILAPDSEYIRMLKFYYTANQMGLVDPDSLTQRYESALEKANQGRVLLSWWPWFSGGYNTAHVNDDPVKGFRPVFSKDMRPFKPGDAPFGETWAIGIGKSTKNLDAALAYVDFNYSFEGNQLLINGPKGVIWDLDSNGQQYVTDQGWDILTNNKDMPGGGKLVDAYSAVRSSGGLSAATIDPTYKQPIHYGIWPSTLQHNPNKLDQDWQKTTGYKTTVAMLEDKKLTSSNSLASKLIPTMSDDMTTLKNKIGDVVKTDSWLAVFAKNDAEFQKIVDDMRKKAEGLGLQKLLDLGNANWKTALENAKKYNK
;
A
#
# COMPACT_ATOMS: atom_id res chain seq x y z
N MET A 1 25.87 -34.27 -35.02
CA MET A 1 25.58 -34.09 -36.48
C MET A 1 24.22 -33.44 -36.63
N ASN A 2 24.17 -32.42 -37.43
CA ASN A 2 23.08 -31.58 -37.93
C ASN A 2 22.79 -30.26 -37.19
N ASN A 3 23.48 -29.26 -37.71
CA ASN A 3 23.19 -27.84 -37.66
C ASN A 3 21.88 -27.49 -38.42
N ARG A 4 21.06 -26.61 -37.87
CA ARG A 4 20.20 -25.74 -38.69
C ARG A 4 20.28 -24.30 -38.20
N LYS A 5 20.91 -23.48 -39.04
CA LYS A 5 20.96 -22.02 -39.01
C LYS A 5 19.59 -21.46 -39.39
N TYR A 6 19.10 -20.45 -38.66
CA TYR A 6 18.08 -19.54 -39.17
C TYR A 6 18.68 -18.15 -39.42
N ARG A 7 18.48 -17.72 -40.67
CA ARG A 7 18.90 -16.44 -41.25
C ARG A 7 17.99 -15.31 -40.75
N GLN A 8 18.61 -14.21 -40.44
CA GLN A 8 17.98 -12.89 -40.28
C GLN A 8 17.59 -12.35 -41.66
N THR A 9 16.40 -11.79 -41.79
CA THR A 9 16.01 -10.90 -42.88
C THR A 9 15.55 -9.57 -42.29
N ALA A 10 16.37 -8.55 -42.55
CA ALA A 10 16.03 -7.15 -42.32
C ALA A 10 15.22 -6.65 -43.52
N THR A 11 14.11 -5.97 -43.24
CA THR A 11 13.40 -5.21 -44.29
C THR A 11 13.26 -3.76 -43.81
N ALA A 12 13.97 -2.88 -44.51
CA ALA A 12 13.85 -1.44 -44.36
C ALA A 12 12.65 -0.96 -45.20
N LEU A 13 11.83 -0.08 -44.65
CA LEU A 13 10.81 0.66 -45.40
C LEU A 13 10.97 2.14 -45.15
N ALA A 14 11.29 2.87 -46.20
CA ALA A 14 11.41 4.29 -46.26
C ALA A 14 10.01 4.93 -46.38
N LEU A 15 9.73 6.00 -45.63
CA LEU A 15 8.52 6.81 -45.79
C LEU A 15 8.82 8.15 -46.41
N LEU A 16 8.12 8.42 -47.49
CA LEU A 16 8.06 9.70 -48.21
C LEU A 16 7.15 10.69 -47.48
N VAL A 17 7.64 11.93 -47.40
CA VAL A 17 6.91 13.13 -46.97
C VAL A 17 6.11 13.67 -48.15
N ALA A 18 4.84 13.99 -47.94
CA ALA A 18 4.05 14.86 -48.84
C ALA A 18 3.40 15.97 -48.03
N VAL A 19 3.84 17.18 -48.34
CA VAL A 19 3.24 18.46 -47.89
C VAL A 19 2.15 18.85 -48.88
N ALA A 20 0.97 19.25 -48.38
CA ALA A 20 0.04 20.06 -49.17
C ALA A 20 -0.62 21.10 -48.27
N ALA A 21 -0.35 22.37 -48.59
CA ALA A 21 -0.98 23.57 -48.06
C ALA A 21 -2.11 23.98 -48.98
N SER A 22 -3.11 24.64 -48.42
CA SER A 22 -4.05 25.65 -48.93
C SER A 22 -5.40 25.49 -48.23
N GLY A 23 -6.15 26.52 -47.85
CA GLY A 23 -6.17 27.95 -48.12
C GLY A 23 -7.39 28.54 -47.42
N CYS A 24 -7.30 29.79 -47.13
CA CYS A 24 -8.30 30.64 -46.50
C CYS A 24 -9.61 30.79 -47.31
N THR A 25 -10.74 30.94 -46.61
CA THR A 25 -11.76 31.89 -47.02
C THR A 25 -12.54 32.46 -45.85
N LYS A 26 -12.58 33.78 -45.78
CA LYS A 26 -13.46 34.62 -44.96
C LYS A 26 -14.85 34.68 -45.60
N SER A 27 -15.90 34.77 -44.78
CA SER A 27 -17.12 35.48 -45.14
C SER A 27 -17.79 36.03 -43.89
N SER A 28 -18.04 37.31 -43.95
CA SER A 28 -18.71 38.24 -43.01
C SER A 28 -20.16 38.44 -43.40
N SER A 29 -21.05 38.69 -42.41
CA SER A 29 -22.11 39.75 -42.41
C SER A 29 -23.01 39.53 -41.18
N SER A 30 -23.07 40.49 -40.27
CA SER A 30 -23.94 41.67 -40.12
C SER A 30 -25.40 41.33 -39.79
N GLY A 31 -25.89 41.66 -38.62
CA GLY A 31 -26.47 42.83 -38.00
C GLY A 31 -27.83 42.39 -37.48
N THR A 32 -28.50 42.86 -36.50
CA THR A 32 -28.79 44.15 -35.91
C THR A 32 -29.70 43.96 -34.70
N ASP A 33 -29.45 44.71 -33.64
CA ASP A 33 -30.33 45.40 -32.69
C ASP A 33 -31.66 44.82 -32.17
N ALA A 34 -31.80 44.75 -30.85
CA ALA A 34 -32.59 45.67 -30.03
C ALA A 34 -32.68 45.27 -28.55
N SER A 35 -32.26 46.16 -27.67
CA SER A 35 -32.68 46.30 -26.25
C SER A 35 -33.93 47.22 -26.21
N PRO A 36 -34.63 47.48 -25.07
CA PRO A 36 -34.31 47.28 -23.66
C PRO A 36 -35.52 46.92 -22.74
N SER A 37 -35.32 46.65 -21.49
CA SER A 37 -35.89 47.37 -20.34
C SER A 37 -35.99 46.51 -19.06
N ALA A 38 -35.23 46.80 -18.08
CA ALA A 38 -35.36 47.15 -16.68
C ALA A 38 -36.45 46.47 -15.82
N SER A 39 -36.06 45.86 -14.68
CA SER A 39 -36.22 46.45 -13.34
C SER A 39 -35.85 45.46 -12.22
N ALA A 40 -34.85 45.81 -11.42
CA ALA A 40 -34.71 45.90 -9.98
C ALA A 40 -35.13 44.72 -9.06
N GLY A 41 -34.18 44.28 -8.25
CA GLY A 41 -34.38 43.52 -7.02
C GLY A 41 -33.06 43.07 -6.43
N ALA A 42 -32.38 43.92 -5.66
CA ALA A 42 -31.12 43.60 -5.00
C ALA A 42 -31.31 42.73 -3.77
N SER A 43 -30.60 41.62 -3.74
CA SER A 43 -30.25 40.99 -2.47
C SER A 43 -28.76 40.62 -2.52
N LYS A 44 -27.98 41.23 -1.62
CA LYS A 44 -26.54 41.00 -1.48
C LYS A 44 -26.28 39.70 -0.77
N SER A 45 -25.74 38.72 -1.47
CA SER A 45 -25.00 37.60 -0.87
C SER A 45 -23.50 37.89 -0.97
N PRO A 46 -22.69 37.42 0.01
CA PRO A 46 -21.29 37.81 0.06
C PRO A 46 -20.49 37.19 -1.09
N SER A 47 -19.67 38.03 -1.66
CA SER A 47 -18.77 37.77 -2.76
C SER A 47 -17.93 36.54 -2.55
N ALA A 48 -18.15 35.51 -3.36
CA ALA A 48 -17.16 34.47 -3.60
C ALA A 48 -15.96 35.11 -4.30
N SER A 49 -14.77 34.89 -3.77
CA SER A 49 -13.52 35.33 -4.40
C SER A 49 -13.49 34.89 -5.86
N ALA A 50 -13.29 35.85 -6.73
CA ALA A 50 -13.14 35.60 -8.15
C ALA A 50 -11.98 34.64 -8.40
N SER A 51 -12.31 33.45 -8.87
CA SER A 51 -11.36 32.55 -9.49
C SER A 51 -10.80 33.24 -10.72
N SER A 52 -9.56 33.69 -10.67
CA SER A 52 -8.83 34.14 -11.85
C SER A 52 -8.75 33.00 -12.85
N ALA A 53 -8.97 33.28 -14.14
CA ALA A 53 -8.86 32.32 -15.24
C ALA A 53 -7.55 31.49 -15.12
N PRO A 54 -7.57 30.17 -15.43
CA PRO A 54 -6.41 29.34 -15.22
C PRO A 54 -5.24 29.85 -16.05
N ALA A 55 -4.15 30.16 -15.36
CA ALA A 55 -2.86 30.41 -15.97
C ALA A 55 -2.50 29.22 -16.88
N LYS A 56 -1.70 29.48 -17.94
CA LYS A 56 -1.22 28.50 -18.92
C LYS A 56 -0.89 27.17 -18.23
N THR A 57 -1.56 26.06 -18.64
CA THR A 57 -1.32 24.73 -18.09
C THR A 57 0.16 24.35 -18.25
N VAL A 58 0.80 23.92 -17.16
CA VAL A 58 2.21 23.57 -17.08
C VAL A 58 2.38 22.06 -17.09
N ASN A 59 3.29 21.53 -17.91
CA ASN A 59 3.66 20.12 -17.84
C ASN A 59 4.74 19.93 -16.79
N LEU A 60 4.53 19.03 -15.84
CA LEU A 60 5.49 18.60 -14.83
C LEU A 60 5.97 17.18 -15.12
N GLN A 61 7.27 17.00 -15.14
CA GLN A 61 7.88 15.68 -15.16
C GLN A 61 7.99 15.13 -13.74
N VAL A 62 7.49 13.92 -13.53
CA VAL A 62 7.48 13.26 -12.23
C VAL A 62 8.23 11.94 -12.31
N PHE A 63 9.24 11.75 -11.49
CA PHE A 63 9.83 10.43 -11.25
C PHE A 63 9.32 9.89 -9.93
N SER A 64 8.52 8.83 -9.99
CA SER A 64 7.96 8.21 -8.80
C SER A 64 8.51 6.80 -8.62
N MET A 65 9.28 6.59 -7.56
CA MET A 65 9.85 5.28 -7.21
C MET A 65 8.80 4.20 -6.94
N PRO A 66 7.67 4.50 -6.28
CA PRO A 66 6.70 3.46 -5.95
C PRO A 66 5.73 3.10 -7.08
N THR A 67 5.69 3.83 -8.19
CA THR A 67 4.72 3.53 -9.27
C THR A 67 5.28 2.64 -10.36
N ASN A 68 4.39 1.82 -10.94
CA ASN A 68 4.64 1.10 -12.20
C ASN A 68 4.03 1.83 -13.42
N PHE A 69 3.31 2.93 -13.20
CA PHE A 69 2.75 3.74 -14.27
C PHE A 69 3.85 4.54 -15.00
N SER A 70 3.68 4.80 -16.28
CA SER A 70 4.56 5.66 -17.07
C SER A 70 3.77 6.35 -18.20
N GLY A 71 4.23 7.55 -18.58
CA GLY A 71 3.60 8.37 -19.61
C GLY A 71 2.70 9.47 -19.04
N ALA A 72 1.93 10.10 -19.93
CA ALA A 72 1.03 11.18 -19.57
C ALA A 72 -0.15 10.67 -18.72
N VAL A 73 -0.44 11.38 -17.62
CA VAL A 73 -1.68 11.17 -16.86
C VAL A 73 -2.85 11.68 -17.69
N THR A 74 -3.88 10.86 -17.85
CA THR A 74 -5.07 11.12 -18.68
C THR A 74 -6.36 10.87 -17.91
N GLY A 75 -7.50 11.12 -18.55
CA GLY A 75 -8.81 10.88 -17.97
C GLY A 75 -9.18 11.89 -16.87
N TRP A 76 -10.16 11.51 -16.06
CA TRP A 76 -10.77 12.37 -15.04
C TRP A 76 -9.75 13.05 -14.11
N TRP A 77 -8.68 12.32 -13.73
CA TRP A 77 -7.67 12.87 -12.83
C TRP A 77 -6.82 13.96 -13.48
N ALA A 78 -6.50 13.81 -14.77
CA ALA A 78 -5.82 14.88 -15.51
C ALA A 78 -6.67 16.14 -15.61
N ASP A 79 -8.00 16.00 -15.77
CA ASP A 79 -8.93 17.12 -15.80
C ASP A 79 -8.97 17.82 -14.43
N VAL A 80 -9.01 17.07 -13.34
CA VAL A 80 -8.93 17.60 -11.96
C VAL A 80 -7.63 18.39 -11.76
N LEU A 81 -6.48 17.82 -12.10
CA LEU A 81 -5.19 18.49 -11.93
C LEU A 81 -5.10 19.78 -12.77
N LYS A 82 -5.61 19.74 -13.99
CA LYS A 82 -5.66 20.92 -14.86
C LYS A 82 -6.57 22.01 -14.27
N GLU A 83 -7.74 21.64 -13.77
CA GLU A 83 -8.71 22.58 -13.20
C GLU A 83 -8.21 23.18 -11.87
N LYS A 84 -7.74 22.32 -10.94
CA LYS A 84 -7.42 22.72 -9.56
C LYS A 84 -6.04 23.37 -9.41
N VAL A 85 -5.06 22.90 -10.15
CA VAL A 85 -3.66 23.35 -9.99
C VAL A 85 -2.99 23.79 -11.29
N GLY A 86 -3.68 23.73 -12.44
CA GLY A 86 -3.14 24.17 -13.73
C GLY A 86 -1.98 23.33 -14.25
N VAL A 87 -1.88 22.04 -13.87
CA VAL A 87 -0.78 21.17 -14.28
C VAL A 87 -1.25 19.96 -15.07
N LYS A 88 -0.32 19.39 -15.85
CA LYS A 88 -0.35 18.05 -16.43
C LYS A 88 0.87 17.31 -15.95
N LEU A 89 0.72 16.01 -15.68
CA LEU A 89 1.82 15.16 -15.23
C LEU A 89 2.27 14.24 -16.35
N GLU A 90 3.58 14.16 -16.53
CA GLU A 90 4.26 13.16 -17.34
C GLU A 90 5.11 12.29 -16.39
N ILE A 91 4.72 11.03 -16.22
CA ILE A 91 5.38 10.12 -15.28
C ILE A 91 6.52 9.40 -15.97
N LEU A 92 7.73 9.59 -15.48
CA LEU A 92 8.91 8.89 -15.94
C LEU A 92 8.93 7.47 -15.36
N PRO A 93 9.18 6.43 -16.18
CA PRO A 93 9.09 5.05 -15.71
C PRO A 93 10.22 4.71 -14.73
N SER A 94 9.86 4.24 -13.54
CA SER A 94 10.80 3.62 -12.59
C SER A 94 10.99 2.12 -12.92
N GLY A 95 9.91 1.35 -12.96
CA GLY A 95 9.94 -0.08 -13.23
C GLY A 95 10.81 -0.86 -12.23
N ASP A 96 11.23 -2.07 -12.61
CA ASP A 96 12.05 -2.94 -11.76
C ASP A 96 13.47 -2.38 -11.47
N GLN A 97 13.90 -1.39 -12.23
CA GLN A 97 15.21 -0.73 -12.10
C GLN A 97 15.10 0.69 -11.53
N GLY A 98 14.04 0.98 -10.77
CA GLY A 98 13.79 2.33 -10.24
C GLY A 98 14.97 2.88 -9.43
N GLU A 99 15.61 2.06 -8.61
CA GLU A 99 16.78 2.45 -7.82
C GLU A 99 17.95 2.86 -8.70
N GLN A 100 18.31 2.04 -9.69
CA GLN A 100 19.40 2.33 -10.62
C GLN A 100 19.12 3.59 -11.46
N LYS A 101 17.85 3.82 -11.82
CA LYS A 101 17.45 5.03 -12.55
C LYS A 101 17.54 6.27 -11.69
N LEU A 102 17.10 6.20 -10.42
CA LEU A 102 17.27 7.30 -9.46
C LEU A 102 18.76 7.64 -9.27
N GLN A 103 19.59 6.63 -9.07
CA GLN A 103 21.05 6.79 -8.96
C GLN A 103 21.64 7.44 -10.22
N ALA A 104 21.21 7.02 -11.42
CA ALA A 104 21.67 7.60 -12.68
C ALA A 104 21.24 9.08 -12.83
N LEU A 105 20.01 9.43 -12.45
CA LEU A 105 19.53 10.82 -12.42
C LEU A 105 20.37 11.67 -11.46
N MET A 106 20.60 11.17 -10.25
CA MET A 106 21.43 11.87 -9.25
C MET A 106 22.87 12.04 -9.72
N ALA A 107 23.47 11.00 -10.33
CA ALA A 107 24.82 11.07 -10.90
C ALA A 107 24.89 12.02 -12.09
N GLY A 108 23.82 12.18 -12.86
CA GLY A 108 23.67 13.17 -13.93
C GLY A 108 23.54 14.61 -13.44
N GLY A 109 23.33 14.82 -12.13
CA GLY A 109 23.22 16.15 -11.52
C GLY A 109 21.88 16.83 -11.71
N GLU A 110 20.88 16.13 -12.24
CA GLU A 110 19.56 16.67 -12.50
C GLU A 110 18.45 15.72 -12.06
N LEU A 111 17.46 16.26 -11.33
CA LEU A 111 16.22 15.56 -11.00
C LEU A 111 15.06 16.20 -11.76
N PRO A 112 14.00 15.41 -12.09
CA PRO A 112 12.76 15.94 -12.67
C PRO A 112 12.11 17.01 -11.78
N ASP A 113 11.06 17.66 -12.28
CA ASP A 113 10.32 18.68 -11.53
C ASP A 113 9.87 18.15 -10.16
N ILE A 114 9.35 16.91 -10.14
CA ILE A 114 8.89 16.22 -8.92
C ILE A 114 9.56 14.86 -8.81
N VAL A 115 9.98 14.50 -7.60
CA VAL A 115 10.47 13.15 -7.27
C VAL A 115 9.68 12.63 -6.07
N VAL A 116 9.13 11.42 -6.20
CA VAL A 116 8.57 10.65 -5.07
C VAL A 116 9.58 9.57 -4.69
N PHE A 117 10.21 9.78 -3.57
CA PHE A 117 11.19 8.86 -2.98
C PHE A 117 10.49 7.73 -2.24
N LYS A 118 11.11 6.56 -2.19
CA LYS A 118 10.60 5.38 -1.48
C LYS A 118 11.14 5.27 -0.06
N THR A 119 12.29 5.87 0.21
CA THR A 119 12.96 5.83 1.51
C THR A 119 13.52 7.20 1.91
N GLN A 120 13.67 7.45 3.21
CA GLN A 120 14.31 8.66 3.72
C GLN A 120 15.77 8.75 3.26
N GLN A 121 16.50 7.62 3.19
CA GLN A 121 17.89 7.60 2.72
C GLN A 121 18.04 8.19 1.31
N GLN A 122 17.12 7.87 0.39
CA GLN A 122 17.11 8.46 -0.96
C GLN A 122 16.95 9.98 -0.93
N VAL A 123 16.15 10.50 0.02
CA VAL A 123 16.04 11.96 0.23
C VAL A 123 17.37 12.54 0.70
N GLU A 124 18.00 11.93 1.70
CA GLU A 124 19.29 12.37 2.26
C GLU A 124 20.38 12.36 1.19
N ASP A 125 20.44 11.34 0.34
CA ASP A 125 21.39 11.24 -0.77
C ASP A 125 21.19 12.36 -1.79
N ALA A 126 19.93 12.65 -2.15
CA ALA A 126 19.61 13.77 -3.05
C ALA A 126 19.92 15.14 -2.44
N VAL A 127 19.72 15.31 -1.12
CA VAL A 127 20.11 16.52 -0.38
C VAL A 127 21.62 16.67 -0.36
N LYS A 128 22.35 15.61 -0.06
CA LYS A 128 23.82 15.58 -0.07
C LYS A 128 24.40 15.94 -1.44
N ALA A 129 23.76 15.49 -2.51
CA ALA A 129 24.10 15.83 -3.89
C ALA A 129 23.62 17.26 -4.31
N ASN A 130 22.93 18.00 -3.42
CA ASN A 130 22.39 19.35 -3.67
C ASN A 130 21.40 19.41 -4.85
N LEU A 131 20.56 18.39 -5.00
CA LEU A 131 19.64 18.22 -6.13
C LEU A 131 18.18 18.60 -5.82
N LEU A 132 17.85 18.93 -4.58
CA LEU A 132 16.50 19.30 -4.15
C LEU A 132 16.38 20.79 -3.83
N VAL A 133 15.17 21.33 -4.06
CA VAL A 133 14.79 22.67 -3.62
C VAL A 133 14.68 22.70 -2.09
N ASN A 134 15.21 23.75 -1.46
CA ASN A 134 14.96 24.05 -0.06
C ASN A 134 13.53 24.62 0.07
N LEU A 135 12.61 23.80 0.56
CA LEU A 135 11.18 24.15 0.66
C LEU A 135 10.88 25.19 1.74
N ASP A 136 11.79 25.38 2.72
CA ASP A 136 11.61 26.44 3.73
C ASP A 136 11.62 27.84 3.12
N GLU A 137 12.31 28.04 2.01
CA GLU A 137 12.31 29.32 1.28
C GLU A 137 10.95 29.61 0.63
N TYR A 138 10.13 28.58 0.46
CA TYR A 138 8.83 28.64 -0.20
C TYR A 138 7.67 28.19 0.70
N ILE A 139 7.88 28.08 2.01
CA ILE A 139 6.87 27.54 2.93
C ILE A 139 5.55 28.34 2.91
N ALA A 140 5.61 29.63 2.61
CA ALA A 140 4.43 30.46 2.42
C ALA A 140 3.57 30.07 1.19
N LYS A 141 4.16 29.33 0.22
CA LYS A 141 3.47 28.76 -0.94
C LYS A 141 2.98 27.33 -0.70
N LEU A 142 3.19 26.80 0.50
CA LEU A 142 2.80 25.47 0.94
C LEU A 142 1.87 25.53 2.18
N PRO A 143 0.81 26.35 2.18
CA PRO A 143 0.00 26.60 3.36
C PRO A 143 -0.73 25.34 3.87
N ASN A 144 -1.15 24.45 2.97
CA ASN A 144 -1.79 23.19 3.34
C ASN A 144 -0.79 22.23 4.00
N ALA A 145 0.38 22.04 3.39
CA ALA A 145 1.43 21.20 3.96
C ALA A 145 1.90 21.77 5.31
N ALA A 146 2.16 23.08 5.41
CA ALA A 146 2.60 23.73 6.64
C ALA A 146 1.59 23.57 7.79
N LYS A 147 0.28 23.63 7.47
CA LYS A 147 -0.80 23.49 8.47
C LYS A 147 -1.07 22.03 8.82
N ASN A 148 -1.23 21.18 7.82
CA ASN A 148 -1.79 19.84 7.99
C ASN A 148 -0.73 18.77 8.25
N ALA A 149 0.56 19.06 7.96
CA ALA A 149 1.67 18.13 8.14
C ALA A 149 2.82 18.70 8.99
N SER A 150 2.58 19.72 9.82
CA SER A 150 3.61 20.47 10.56
C SER A 150 4.60 19.59 11.33
N THR A 151 4.12 18.57 12.05
CA THR A 151 4.95 17.62 12.80
C THR A 151 5.88 16.82 11.87
N ALA A 152 5.34 16.38 10.73
CA ALA A 152 6.11 15.63 9.73
C ALA A 152 7.16 16.52 9.05
N LEU A 153 6.83 17.78 8.76
CA LEU A 153 7.80 18.73 8.21
C LEU A 153 8.97 18.96 9.19
N GLN A 154 8.68 19.11 10.49
CA GLN A 154 9.71 19.27 11.50
C GLN A 154 10.59 18.02 11.61
N TYR A 155 9.97 16.84 11.62
CA TYR A 155 10.70 15.57 11.64
C TYR A 155 11.67 15.45 10.45
N TYR A 156 11.25 15.82 9.23
CA TYR A 156 12.11 15.79 8.05
C TYR A 156 13.24 16.82 8.08
N ARG A 157 13.02 18.01 8.68
CA ARG A 157 14.12 18.96 8.97
C ARG A 157 15.17 18.35 9.89
N ASP A 158 14.72 17.63 10.92
CA ASP A 158 15.59 17.05 11.94
C ASP A 158 16.36 15.81 11.43
N THR A 159 15.74 15.01 10.53
CA THR A 159 16.24 13.67 10.19
C THR A 159 16.61 13.48 8.73
N ALA A 160 15.99 14.16 7.78
CA ALA A 160 16.18 13.97 6.33
C ALA A 160 16.93 15.12 5.65
N SER A 161 17.54 16.01 6.43
CA SER A 161 18.16 17.25 5.94
C SER A 161 19.68 17.15 5.71
N ASN A 162 20.28 15.98 5.91
CA ASN A 162 21.74 15.81 5.96
C ASN A 162 22.43 16.82 6.92
N GLY A 163 21.82 17.05 8.09
CA GLY A 163 22.34 17.93 9.14
C GLY A 163 22.16 19.44 8.90
N THR A 164 21.51 19.86 7.81
CA THR A 164 21.28 21.28 7.52
C THR A 164 20.12 21.90 8.31
N GLY A 165 19.23 21.09 8.87
CA GLY A 165 18.02 21.53 9.56
C GLY A 165 16.96 22.15 8.64
N LYS A 166 17.08 21.98 7.30
CA LYS A 166 16.18 22.55 6.29
C LYS A 166 15.28 21.49 5.70
N LEU A 167 14.12 21.92 5.19
CA LEU A 167 13.13 21.05 4.56
C LEU A 167 13.40 20.88 3.06
N TYR A 168 13.59 19.66 2.59
CA TYR A 168 13.83 19.35 1.18
C TYR A 168 12.80 18.40 0.57
N ALA A 169 12.07 17.65 1.40
CA ALA A 169 10.98 16.78 0.98
C ALA A 169 9.91 16.73 2.07
N ILE A 170 8.71 16.35 1.70
CA ILE A 170 7.56 16.23 2.61
C ILE A 170 7.08 14.78 2.55
N PRO A 171 6.97 14.07 3.69
CA PRO A 171 6.49 12.69 3.72
C PRO A 171 4.99 12.62 3.43
N ASN A 172 4.57 11.55 2.77
CA ASN A 172 3.17 11.28 2.47
C ASN A 172 2.46 10.56 3.63
N ASN A 173 1.14 10.49 3.53
CA ASN A 173 0.26 9.75 4.44
C ASN A 173 0.40 10.19 5.91
N VAL A 174 0.50 11.51 6.13
CA VAL A 174 0.62 12.09 7.49
C VAL A 174 -0.71 12.06 8.21
N GLY A 175 -0.77 11.49 9.41
CA GLY A 175 -1.97 11.55 10.24
C GLY A 175 -2.31 10.24 10.97
N PRO A 176 -3.57 10.08 11.40
CA PRO A 176 -4.03 8.91 12.11
C PRO A 176 -4.03 7.66 11.23
N ALA A 177 -3.91 6.51 11.84
CA ALA A 177 -3.96 5.24 11.12
C ALA A 177 -5.31 5.03 10.42
N LEU A 178 -5.28 4.62 9.15
CA LEU A 178 -6.49 4.15 8.47
C LEU A 178 -6.81 2.74 8.96
N ILE A 179 -7.83 2.63 9.77
CA ILE A 179 -8.36 1.35 10.25
C ILE A 179 -9.69 1.14 9.53
N GLY A 180 -9.67 0.28 8.51
CA GLY A 180 -10.88 -0.10 7.77
C GLY A 180 -11.79 -1.05 8.55
N ALA A 181 -12.82 -1.55 7.91
CA ALA A 181 -13.71 -2.59 8.45
C ALA A 181 -12.97 -3.92 8.70
N GLU A 182 -11.96 -4.18 7.89
CA GLU A 182 -11.12 -5.38 7.92
C GLU A 182 -9.66 -5.00 8.14
N LEU A 183 -8.91 -5.88 8.80
CA LEU A 183 -7.45 -5.77 8.84
C LEU A 183 -6.83 -6.31 7.55
N ASN A 184 -5.69 -5.73 7.16
CA ASN A 184 -4.94 -6.19 5.99
C ASN A 184 -4.30 -7.58 6.19
N TYR A 185 -4.21 -8.05 7.43
CA TYR A 185 -3.76 -9.38 7.83
C TYR A 185 -4.82 -10.05 8.71
N GLY A 186 -5.08 -11.33 8.46
CA GLY A 186 -6.02 -12.11 9.24
C GLY A 186 -6.13 -13.55 8.73
N PRO A 187 -6.59 -14.48 9.57
CA PRO A 187 -6.81 -15.87 9.17
C PRO A 187 -8.17 -16.01 8.46
N TYR A 188 -8.20 -15.70 7.17
CA TYR A 188 -9.40 -15.81 6.33
C TYR A 188 -9.60 -17.26 5.92
N LEU A 189 -10.60 -17.91 6.53
CA LEU A 189 -11.00 -19.28 6.23
C LEU A 189 -12.15 -19.33 5.22
N ARG A 190 -12.27 -20.42 4.47
CA ARG A 190 -13.49 -20.78 3.75
C ARG A 190 -14.62 -20.88 4.76
N TRP A 191 -15.40 -19.80 4.87
CA TRP A 191 -16.45 -19.60 5.87
C TRP A 191 -17.54 -20.64 5.81
N ASP A 192 -17.92 -21.01 4.60
CA ASP A 192 -18.90 -22.06 4.32
C ASP A 192 -18.49 -23.43 4.91
N LEU A 193 -17.24 -23.83 4.72
CA LEU A 193 -16.72 -25.10 5.25
C LEU A 193 -16.53 -25.03 6.77
N TYR A 194 -16.10 -23.89 7.30
CA TYR A 194 -15.98 -23.68 8.74
C TYR A 194 -17.33 -23.81 9.44
N LYS A 195 -18.40 -23.26 8.85
CA LYS A 195 -19.77 -23.43 9.35
C LYS A 195 -20.24 -24.87 9.29
N GLN A 196 -19.97 -25.60 8.20
CA GLN A 196 -20.32 -27.02 8.07
C GLN A 196 -19.68 -27.88 9.17
N LEU A 197 -18.51 -27.49 9.67
CA LEU A 197 -17.83 -28.14 10.79
C LEU A 197 -18.37 -27.72 12.16
N GLY A 198 -19.41 -26.90 12.22
CA GLY A 198 -19.99 -26.41 13.47
C GLY A 198 -19.21 -25.30 14.14
N MET A 199 -18.34 -24.61 13.40
CA MET A 199 -17.53 -23.47 13.87
C MET A 199 -16.69 -23.81 15.13
N PRO A 200 -15.82 -24.81 15.09
CA PRO A 200 -15.05 -25.22 16.23
C PRO A 200 -14.14 -24.08 16.72
N GLU A 201 -13.97 -24.00 18.03
CA GLU A 201 -13.13 -22.99 18.64
C GLU A 201 -11.66 -23.17 18.23
N VAL A 202 -10.97 -22.05 17.92
CA VAL A 202 -9.54 -22.01 17.59
C VAL A 202 -8.83 -21.29 18.73
N ASN A 203 -8.04 -22.00 19.51
CA ASN A 203 -7.39 -21.43 20.69
C ASN A 203 -5.99 -20.89 20.40
N LYS A 204 -5.27 -21.53 19.49
CA LYS A 204 -3.91 -21.14 19.08
C LYS A 204 -3.70 -21.39 17.59
N VAL A 205 -2.65 -20.78 17.04
CA VAL A 205 -2.34 -20.85 15.59
C VAL A 205 -2.26 -22.30 15.09
N GLU A 206 -1.68 -23.21 15.86
CA GLU A 206 -1.56 -24.61 15.47
C GLU A 206 -2.92 -25.32 15.29
N ASP A 207 -3.98 -24.85 15.94
CA ASP A 207 -5.32 -25.45 15.84
C ASP A 207 -5.94 -25.29 14.44
N TYR A 208 -5.41 -24.38 13.61
CA TYR A 208 -5.83 -24.31 12.20
C TYR A 208 -5.47 -25.57 11.42
N LEU A 209 -4.39 -26.28 11.76
CA LEU A 209 -3.95 -27.45 10.99
C LEU A 209 -4.97 -28.59 11.01
N PRO A 210 -5.43 -29.10 12.17
CA PRO A 210 -6.47 -30.12 12.19
C PRO A 210 -7.81 -29.60 11.66
N LEU A 211 -8.11 -28.31 11.81
CA LEU A 211 -9.31 -27.70 11.23
C LEU A 211 -9.25 -27.70 9.68
N LEU A 212 -8.13 -27.24 9.11
CA LEU A 212 -7.91 -27.25 7.66
C LEU A 212 -7.93 -28.67 7.08
N LYS A 213 -7.42 -29.67 7.84
CA LYS A 213 -7.52 -31.05 7.41
C LYS A 213 -8.96 -31.52 7.29
N LYS A 214 -9.80 -31.23 8.29
CA LYS A 214 -11.24 -31.53 8.22
C LYS A 214 -11.93 -30.78 7.08
N MET A 215 -11.56 -29.51 6.82
CA MET A 215 -12.10 -28.76 5.69
C MET A 215 -11.67 -29.36 4.35
N GLN A 216 -10.41 -29.81 4.22
CA GLN A 216 -9.91 -30.50 3.03
C GLN A 216 -10.63 -31.85 2.82
N ASP A 217 -10.96 -32.55 3.89
CA ASP A 217 -11.70 -33.82 3.80
C ASP A 217 -13.17 -33.59 3.37
N LEU A 218 -13.78 -32.44 3.70
CA LEU A 218 -15.12 -32.03 3.20
C LEU A 218 -15.07 -31.62 1.72
N GLU A 219 -14.06 -30.88 1.29
CA GLU A 219 -13.87 -30.42 -0.09
C GLU A 219 -12.45 -30.78 -0.58
N PRO A 220 -12.16 -32.08 -0.84
CA PRO A 220 -10.82 -32.51 -1.26
C PRO A 220 -10.42 -32.02 -2.64
N LYS A 221 -11.41 -31.62 -3.45
CA LYS A 221 -11.27 -31.06 -4.79
C LYS A 221 -12.27 -29.93 -4.98
N ASN A 222 -11.85 -28.89 -5.73
CA ASN A 222 -12.76 -27.84 -6.17
C ASN A 222 -13.77 -28.36 -7.22
N LYS A 223 -14.65 -27.47 -7.70
CA LYS A 223 -15.67 -27.81 -8.70
C LYS A 223 -15.11 -28.36 -10.02
N ASP A 224 -13.85 -28.04 -10.34
CA ASP A 224 -13.16 -28.46 -11.56
C ASP A 224 -12.34 -29.74 -11.36
N GLY A 225 -12.50 -30.42 -10.23
CA GLY A 225 -11.84 -31.68 -9.90
C GLY A 225 -10.39 -31.54 -9.46
N GLN A 226 -9.90 -30.31 -9.24
CA GLN A 226 -8.54 -30.02 -8.83
C GLN A 226 -8.41 -30.08 -7.31
N LYS A 227 -7.28 -30.61 -6.82
CA LYS A 227 -7.01 -30.78 -5.38
C LYS A 227 -7.03 -29.44 -4.65
N THR A 228 -7.65 -29.43 -3.44
CA THR A 228 -7.61 -28.31 -2.50
C THR A 228 -6.48 -28.48 -1.49
N TYR A 229 -5.97 -27.34 -1.00
CA TYR A 229 -4.89 -27.25 -0.03
C TYR A 229 -5.26 -26.30 1.10
N GLY A 230 -4.70 -26.50 2.27
CA GLY A 230 -4.79 -25.51 3.35
C GLY A 230 -4.15 -24.18 2.94
N PHE A 231 -2.96 -24.28 2.35
CA PHE A 231 -2.14 -23.15 1.93
C PHE A 231 -1.57 -23.35 0.53
N THR A 232 -1.49 -22.26 -0.23
CA THR A 232 -0.62 -22.11 -1.39
C THR A 232 0.29 -20.92 -1.16
N LEU A 233 1.61 -21.10 -1.28
CA LEU A 233 2.64 -20.11 -1.01
C LEU A 233 3.39 -19.80 -2.31
N TRP A 234 4.21 -18.75 -2.33
CA TRP A 234 5.03 -18.36 -3.49
C TRP A 234 6.36 -17.75 -3.04
N LYS A 235 7.35 -17.71 -3.93
CA LYS A 235 8.70 -17.24 -3.62
C LYS A 235 8.99 -15.79 -4.01
N ASP A 236 8.10 -15.17 -4.75
CA ASP A 236 8.23 -13.75 -5.09
C ASP A 236 8.15 -12.87 -3.83
N TRP A 237 8.43 -11.60 -3.98
CA TRP A 237 8.28 -10.56 -2.95
C TRP A 237 9.11 -10.76 -1.69
N ASP A 238 10.33 -11.24 -1.83
CA ASP A 238 11.12 -11.67 -0.70
C ASP A 238 10.52 -12.92 -0.02
N SER A 239 10.96 -14.08 -0.43
CA SER A 239 10.40 -15.39 -0.11
C SER A 239 10.21 -15.68 1.38
N ILE A 240 10.90 -14.98 2.29
CA ILE A 240 10.67 -15.08 3.75
C ILE A 240 9.29 -14.53 4.14
N ALA A 241 8.80 -13.48 3.48
CA ALA A 241 7.54 -12.84 3.84
C ALA A 241 6.36 -13.82 3.88
N MET A 242 6.36 -14.84 3.02
CA MET A 242 5.33 -15.87 3.02
C MET A 242 5.35 -16.71 4.29
N LEU A 243 6.54 -17.07 4.76
CA LEU A 243 6.72 -17.90 5.96
C LEU A 243 6.49 -17.11 7.25
N LEU A 244 6.66 -15.77 7.18
CA LEU A 244 6.42 -14.87 8.31
C LEU A 244 4.96 -14.42 8.44
N SER A 245 4.13 -14.63 7.44
CA SER A 245 2.80 -14.00 7.33
C SER A 245 1.86 -14.23 8.52
N GLY A 246 2.05 -15.30 9.28
CA GLY A 246 1.31 -15.54 10.52
C GLY A 246 1.84 -14.77 11.75
N MET A 247 3.09 -14.30 11.74
CA MET A 247 3.70 -13.66 12.92
C MET A 247 3.02 -12.34 13.34
N PRO A 248 2.71 -11.42 12.42
CA PRO A 248 2.04 -10.16 12.82
C PRO A 248 0.71 -10.37 13.52
N LEU A 249 0.11 -11.55 13.36
CA LEU A 249 -1.14 -11.91 14.01
C LEU A 249 -0.95 -12.29 15.48
N THR A 250 0.26 -12.53 15.94
CA THR A 250 0.57 -12.88 17.35
C THR A 250 1.11 -11.70 18.17
N GLY A 251 1.12 -10.50 17.60
CA GLY A 251 1.67 -9.30 18.25
C GLY A 251 3.19 -9.18 18.15
N ILE A 252 3.82 -9.99 17.29
CA ILE A 252 5.27 -10.04 17.08
C ILE A 252 5.58 -9.71 15.63
N ASP A 253 6.50 -8.79 15.40
CA ASP A 253 6.92 -8.38 14.07
C ASP A 253 8.43 -8.54 13.89
N SER A 254 8.84 -8.86 12.67
CA SER A 254 10.25 -8.96 12.26
C SER A 254 10.49 -8.33 10.89
N GLY A 255 9.55 -7.49 10.44
CA GLY A 255 9.54 -6.94 9.09
C GLY A 255 10.40 -5.71 8.87
N ASP A 256 10.93 -5.07 9.93
CA ASP A 256 11.73 -3.85 9.75
C ASP A 256 13.13 -4.18 9.23
N PRO A 257 13.52 -3.62 8.06
CA PRO A 257 14.85 -3.86 7.49
C PRO A 257 16.02 -3.39 8.36
N SER A 258 15.78 -2.43 9.25
CA SER A 258 16.80 -1.87 10.16
C SER A 258 16.90 -2.60 11.49
N LEU A 259 16.05 -3.63 11.70
CA LEU A 259 16.13 -4.59 12.79
C LEU A 259 16.41 -6.01 12.25
N PRO A 260 17.53 -6.23 11.56
CA PRO A 260 17.75 -7.46 10.81
C PRO A 260 17.80 -8.67 11.74
N PHE A 261 17.01 -9.70 11.39
CA PHE A 261 16.90 -10.97 12.14
C PHE A 261 16.46 -10.83 13.61
N LEU A 262 15.88 -9.67 13.96
CA LEU A 262 15.18 -9.47 15.22
C LEU A 262 13.67 -9.53 15.02
N GLN A 263 12.98 -10.19 15.91
CA GLN A 263 11.56 -10.00 16.14
C GLN A 263 11.35 -9.07 17.33
N VAL A 264 10.35 -8.20 17.23
CA VAL A 264 9.92 -7.29 18.29
C VAL A 264 8.55 -7.73 18.78
N ASN A 265 8.40 -7.95 20.06
CA ASN A 265 7.10 -8.10 20.69
C ASN A 265 6.57 -6.72 21.09
N TYR A 266 5.59 -6.19 20.35
CA TYR A 266 5.04 -4.86 20.61
C TYR A 266 4.16 -4.75 21.86
N LEU A 267 3.84 -5.88 22.51
CA LEU A 267 3.11 -5.85 23.77
C LEU A 267 4.01 -5.44 24.95
N ASN A 268 5.31 -5.72 24.86
CA ASN A 268 6.29 -5.44 25.94
C ASN A 268 7.59 -4.79 25.46
N ASN A 269 7.73 -4.54 24.16
CA ASN A 269 8.92 -4.00 23.49
C ASN A 269 10.20 -4.89 23.59
N GLU A 270 10.06 -6.15 23.94
CA GLU A 270 11.17 -7.10 23.96
C GLU A 270 11.57 -7.52 22.55
N THR A 271 12.87 -7.71 22.37
CA THR A 271 13.45 -8.21 21.13
C THR A 271 14.04 -9.61 21.31
N LYS A 272 13.99 -10.40 20.25
CA LYS A 272 14.57 -11.75 20.20
C LYS A 272 15.07 -12.04 18.79
N SER A 273 16.16 -12.80 18.67
CA SER A 273 16.57 -13.30 17.34
C SER A 273 15.47 -14.17 16.73
N ILE A 274 15.14 -13.96 15.45
CA ILE A 274 14.23 -14.85 14.72
C ILE A 274 14.75 -16.29 14.63
N LEU A 275 16.07 -16.49 14.77
CA LEU A 275 16.69 -17.81 14.77
C LEU A 275 16.82 -18.45 16.17
N ALA A 276 16.34 -17.78 17.23
CA ALA A 276 16.27 -18.40 18.56
C ALA A 276 15.30 -19.61 18.54
N PRO A 277 15.60 -20.70 19.28
CA PRO A 277 14.78 -21.92 19.23
C PRO A 277 13.30 -21.71 19.58
N ASP A 278 13.03 -20.74 20.43
CA ASP A 278 11.71 -20.36 20.94
C ASP A 278 11.17 -19.06 20.31
N SER A 279 11.68 -18.70 19.13
CA SER A 279 11.18 -17.54 18.39
C SER A 279 9.87 -17.86 17.68
N GLU A 280 9.07 -16.81 17.45
CA GLU A 280 7.83 -16.93 16.68
C GLU A 280 8.12 -17.37 15.23
N TYR A 281 9.26 -16.94 14.67
CA TYR A 281 9.70 -17.39 13.35
C TYR A 281 9.88 -18.90 13.25
N ILE A 282 10.60 -19.49 14.20
CA ILE A 282 10.81 -20.95 14.25
C ILE A 282 9.49 -21.68 14.51
N ARG A 283 8.60 -21.10 15.35
CA ARG A 283 7.23 -21.60 15.55
C ARG A 283 6.46 -21.65 14.21
N MET A 284 6.52 -20.59 13.41
CA MET A 284 5.85 -20.54 12.10
C MET A 284 6.49 -21.49 11.08
N LEU A 285 7.80 -21.65 11.07
CA LEU A 285 8.44 -22.68 10.23
C LEU A 285 7.94 -24.08 10.57
N LYS A 286 7.84 -24.40 11.89
CA LYS A 286 7.31 -25.69 12.34
C LYS A 286 5.84 -25.85 11.98
N PHE A 287 5.04 -24.79 12.06
CA PHE A 287 3.65 -24.77 11.62
C PHE A 287 3.51 -25.16 10.14
N TYR A 288 4.26 -24.52 9.24
CA TYR A 288 4.21 -24.86 7.81
C TYR A 288 4.81 -26.23 7.49
N TYR A 289 5.88 -26.63 8.18
CA TYR A 289 6.40 -27.99 8.08
C TYR A 289 5.31 -29.01 8.46
N THR A 290 4.62 -28.82 9.58
CA THR A 290 3.54 -29.70 10.02
C THR A 290 2.38 -29.70 9.02
N ALA A 291 2.01 -28.53 8.50
CA ALA A 291 1.02 -28.42 7.43
C ALA A 291 1.42 -29.24 6.19
N ASN A 292 2.70 -29.19 5.82
CA ASN A 292 3.22 -29.98 4.69
C ASN A 292 3.15 -31.48 4.96
N GLN A 293 3.53 -31.95 6.17
CA GLN A 293 3.40 -33.37 6.54
C GLN A 293 1.95 -33.86 6.50
N MET A 294 0.97 -32.97 6.76
CA MET A 294 -0.46 -33.26 6.67
C MET A 294 -1.02 -33.18 5.24
N GLY A 295 -0.19 -32.81 4.24
CA GLY A 295 -0.61 -32.63 2.84
C GLY A 295 -1.48 -31.38 2.62
N LEU A 296 -1.35 -30.39 3.51
CA LEU A 296 -2.08 -29.12 3.47
C LEU A 296 -1.35 -28.02 2.70
N VAL A 297 -0.04 -28.15 2.47
CA VAL A 297 0.73 -27.18 1.65
C VAL A 297 0.71 -27.62 0.19
N ASP A 298 0.42 -26.69 -0.70
CA ASP A 298 0.54 -26.90 -2.15
C ASP A 298 2.01 -27.17 -2.52
N PRO A 299 2.33 -28.30 -3.15
CA PRO A 299 3.72 -28.65 -3.48
C PRO A 299 4.37 -27.67 -4.48
N ASP A 300 3.58 -26.99 -5.31
CA ASP A 300 4.09 -25.99 -6.25
C ASP A 300 4.61 -24.73 -5.53
N SER A 301 4.34 -24.57 -4.23
CA SER A 301 4.78 -23.43 -3.42
C SER A 301 6.28 -23.18 -3.46
N LEU A 302 7.08 -24.22 -3.72
CA LEU A 302 8.54 -24.11 -3.87
C LEU A 302 9.00 -23.38 -5.13
N THR A 303 8.17 -23.34 -6.17
CA THR A 303 8.60 -22.92 -7.52
C THR A 303 7.65 -21.94 -8.18
N GLN A 304 6.39 -21.87 -7.72
CA GLN A 304 5.39 -21.01 -8.33
C GLN A 304 5.59 -19.54 -7.97
N ARG A 305 5.04 -18.69 -8.81
CA ARG A 305 4.96 -17.24 -8.63
C ARG A 305 3.60 -16.85 -8.05
N TYR A 306 3.51 -15.61 -7.59
CA TYR A 306 2.30 -15.02 -7.00
C TYR A 306 1.07 -15.20 -7.90
N GLU A 307 1.18 -14.91 -9.19
CA GLU A 307 0.06 -14.98 -10.13
C GLU A 307 -0.55 -16.38 -10.17
N SER A 308 0.30 -17.43 -10.17
CA SER A 308 -0.15 -18.83 -10.15
C SER A 308 -0.81 -19.21 -8.82
N ALA A 309 -0.29 -18.70 -7.70
CA ALA A 309 -0.90 -18.91 -6.38
C ALA A 309 -2.25 -18.22 -6.27
N LEU A 310 -2.35 -16.96 -6.76
CA LEU A 310 -3.60 -16.19 -6.79
C LEU A 310 -4.67 -16.86 -7.67
N GLU A 311 -4.27 -17.40 -8.82
CA GLU A 311 -5.20 -18.16 -9.67
C GLU A 311 -5.78 -19.35 -8.94
N LYS A 312 -4.95 -20.13 -8.21
CA LYS A 312 -5.42 -21.26 -7.40
C LYS A 312 -6.38 -20.81 -6.29
N ALA A 313 -6.11 -19.67 -5.65
CA ALA A 313 -7.01 -19.10 -4.65
C ALA A 313 -8.37 -18.73 -5.27
N ASN A 314 -8.38 -18.06 -6.43
CA ASN A 314 -9.59 -17.69 -7.17
C ASN A 314 -10.40 -18.91 -7.64
N GLN A 315 -9.74 -20.03 -7.92
CA GLN A 315 -10.37 -21.31 -8.28
C GLN A 315 -10.92 -22.09 -7.07
N GLY A 316 -10.81 -21.56 -5.85
CA GLY A 316 -11.27 -22.24 -4.63
C GLY A 316 -10.41 -23.43 -4.20
N ARG A 317 -9.13 -23.46 -4.59
CA ARG A 317 -8.18 -24.53 -4.23
C ARG A 317 -7.44 -24.28 -2.92
N VAL A 318 -7.72 -23.14 -2.25
CA VAL A 318 -7.09 -22.72 -0.99
C VAL A 318 -8.14 -22.64 0.10
N LEU A 319 -7.84 -23.06 1.31
CA LEU A 319 -8.78 -23.10 2.43
C LEU A 319 -8.53 -22.00 3.47
N LEU A 320 -7.29 -21.49 3.59
CA LEU A 320 -6.92 -20.38 4.44
C LEU A 320 -6.03 -19.39 3.69
N SER A 321 -6.33 -18.10 3.83
CA SER A 321 -5.50 -16.98 3.42
C SER A 321 -5.17 -16.09 4.61
N TRP A 322 -3.93 -15.61 4.71
CA TRP A 322 -3.55 -14.58 5.69
C TRP A 322 -3.91 -13.16 5.26
N TRP A 323 -4.46 -12.98 4.04
CA TRP A 323 -4.78 -11.67 3.48
C TRP A 323 -6.15 -11.65 2.81
N PRO A 324 -6.99 -10.63 3.07
CA PRO A 324 -8.30 -10.51 2.41
C PRO A 324 -8.18 -10.33 0.89
N TRP A 325 -7.14 -9.62 0.43
CA TRP A 325 -6.91 -9.38 -0.99
C TRP A 325 -6.54 -10.66 -1.77
N PHE A 326 -5.88 -11.64 -1.15
CA PHE A 326 -5.51 -12.89 -1.80
C PHE A 326 -6.73 -13.82 -2.00
N SER A 327 -7.73 -13.73 -1.12
CA SER A 327 -9.01 -14.45 -1.26
C SER A 327 -10.11 -13.62 -1.94
N GLY A 328 -9.82 -12.36 -2.26
CA GLY A 328 -10.80 -11.39 -2.76
C GLY A 328 -11.47 -11.81 -4.08
N GLY A 329 -10.71 -12.39 -5.01
CA GLY A 329 -11.27 -12.85 -6.29
C GLY A 329 -12.28 -14.01 -6.13
N TYR A 330 -11.98 -14.96 -5.23
CA TYR A 330 -12.95 -16.00 -4.88
C TYR A 330 -14.22 -15.40 -4.24
N ASN A 331 -14.06 -14.50 -3.28
CA ASN A 331 -15.20 -13.81 -2.66
C ASN A 331 -16.06 -13.10 -3.71
N THR A 332 -15.45 -12.28 -4.58
CA THR A 332 -16.19 -11.55 -5.63
C THR A 332 -17.05 -12.48 -6.49
N ALA A 333 -16.54 -13.68 -6.81
CA ALA A 333 -17.28 -14.65 -7.61
C ALA A 333 -18.42 -15.35 -6.85
N HIS A 334 -18.37 -15.40 -5.51
CA HIS A 334 -19.23 -16.29 -4.70
C HIS A 334 -20.00 -15.60 -3.57
N VAL A 335 -19.79 -14.29 -3.30
CA VAL A 335 -20.41 -13.58 -2.16
C VAL A 335 -21.93 -13.59 -2.13
N ASN A 336 -22.58 -13.86 -3.26
CA ASN A 336 -24.03 -13.93 -3.41
C ASN A 336 -24.58 -15.34 -3.67
N ASP A 337 -23.73 -16.36 -3.59
CA ASP A 337 -24.16 -17.76 -3.70
C ASP A 337 -25.19 -18.11 -2.62
N ASP A 338 -25.99 -19.15 -2.90
CA ASP A 338 -26.92 -19.73 -1.95
C ASP A 338 -26.80 -21.26 -1.99
N PRO A 339 -26.27 -21.91 -0.95
CA PRO A 339 -25.73 -21.31 0.28
C PRO A 339 -24.49 -20.44 0.03
N VAL A 340 -24.27 -19.44 0.91
CA VAL A 340 -23.15 -18.52 0.80
C VAL A 340 -21.81 -19.24 0.82
N LYS A 341 -20.87 -18.77 -0.01
CA LYS A 341 -19.47 -19.24 -0.07
C LYS A 341 -18.52 -18.07 -0.01
N GLY A 342 -17.35 -18.28 0.56
CA GLY A 342 -16.32 -17.26 0.59
C GLY A 342 -15.41 -17.36 1.81
N PHE A 343 -14.54 -16.39 1.92
CA PHE A 343 -13.56 -16.29 3.01
C PHE A 343 -13.97 -15.21 4.01
N ARG A 344 -14.00 -15.57 5.30
CA ARG A 344 -14.19 -14.62 6.41
C ARG A 344 -13.17 -14.92 7.51
N PRO A 345 -12.75 -13.89 8.28
CA PRO A 345 -11.73 -14.09 9.29
C PRO A 345 -12.24 -14.86 10.50
N VAL A 346 -11.43 -15.79 10.96
CA VAL A 346 -11.64 -16.60 12.18
C VAL A 346 -10.36 -16.57 13.00
N PHE A 347 -10.29 -15.69 14.01
CA PHE A 347 -9.10 -15.51 14.84
C PHE A 347 -9.01 -16.54 15.95
N SER A 348 -7.79 -17.06 16.19
CA SER A 348 -7.50 -17.83 17.40
C SER A 348 -7.38 -16.93 18.63
N LYS A 349 -7.54 -17.49 19.83
CA LYS A 349 -7.51 -16.72 21.08
C LYS A 349 -6.12 -16.17 21.44
N ASP A 350 -5.06 -16.78 20.93
CA ASP A 350 -3.68 -16.32 21.12
C ASP A 350 -3.26 -15.21 20.15
N MET A 351 -4.08 -14.92 19.14
CA MET A 351 -3.79 -13.84 18.19
C MET A 351 -3.95 -12.45 18.79
N ARG A 352 -3.06 -11.55 18.38
CA ARG A 352 -3.04 -10.12 18.70
C ARG A 352 -2.63 -9.35 17.43
N PRO A 353 -3.47 -9.39 16.37
CA PRO A 353 -3.14 -8.74 15.11
C PRO A 353 -2.88 -7.25 15.30
N PHE A 354 -1.94 -6.72 14.51
CA PHE A 354 -1.65 -5.31 14.54
C PHE A 354 -2.77 -4.49 13.94
N LYS A 355 -3.18 -3.47 14.68
CA LYS A 355 -3.78 -2.28 14.09
C LYS A 355 -2.64 -1.39 13.59
N PRO A 356 -2.76 -0.80 12.38
CA PRO A 356 -1.84 0.23 11.98
C PRO A 356 -1.73 1.33 13.04
N GLY A 357 -0.52 1.76 13.35
CA GLY A 357 -0.28 2.89 14.24
C GLY A 357 -0.36 4.21 13.47
N ASP A 358 -0.64 5.30 14.19
CA ASP A 358 -0.61 6.65 13.63
C ASP A 358 0.74 6.96 13.00
N ALA A 359 0.72 7.72 11.92
CA ALA A 359 1.90 8.18 11.19
C ALA A 359 2.05 9.71 11.30
N PRO A 360 2.33 10.26 12.49
CA PRO A 360 2.44 11.70 12.67
C PRO A 360 3.61 12.30 11.88
N PHE A 361 4.59 11.48 11.51
CA PHE A 361 5.74 11.84 10.69
C PHE A 361 5.57 11.45 9.21
N GLY A 362 4.39 10.95 8.83
CA GLY A 362 4.15 10.33 7.53
C GLY A 362 4.73 8.92 7.45
N GLU A 363 4.62 8.34 6.26
CA GLU A 363 5.25 7.07 5.92
C GLU A 363 6.60 7.28 5.25
N THR A 364 7.21 6.20 4.76
CA THR A 364 8.56 6.22 4.18
C THR A 364 8.64 6.97 2.84
N TRP A 365 7.50 7.10 2.14
CA TRP A 365 7.48 7.82 0.87
C TRP A 365 7.43 9.32 1.10
N ALA A 366 8.25 10.05 0.33
CA ALA A 366 8.31 11.50 0.45
C ALA A 366 8.38 12.16 -0.94
N ILE A 367 7.78 13.33 -1.05
CA ILE A 367 7.76 14.12 -2.27
C ILE A 367 8.75 15.28 -2.16
N GLY A 368 9.65 15.39 -3.14
CA GLY A 368 10.61 16.49 -3.28
C GLY A 368 10.49 17.17 -4.63
N ILE A 369 11.05 18.39 -4.73
CA ILE A 369 11.10 19.19 -5.96
C ILE A 369 12.55 19.26 -6.42
N GLY A 370 12.79 18.88 -7.69
CA GLY A 370 14.13 18.94 -8.28
C GLY A 370 14.64 20.37 -8.40
N LYS A 371 15.88 20.62 -8.00
CA LYS A 371 16.46 21.96 -7.95
C LYS A 371 16.59 22.63 -9.33
N SER A 372 16.75 21.83 -10.37
CA SER A 372 16.86 22.29 -11.76
C SER A 372 15.52 22.64 -12.43
N THR A 373 14.40 22.44 -11.74
CA THR A 373 13.05 22.71 -12.30
C THR A 373 12.92 24.12 -12.84
N LYS A 374 12.29 24.25 -13.99
CA LYS A 374 11.87 25.55 -14.56
C LYS A 374 10.43 25.91 -14.21
N ASN A 375 9.73 25.00 -13.51
CA ASN A 375 8.31 25.03 -13.23
C ASN A 375 8.02 25.11 -11.72
N LEU A 376 8.89 25.78 -10.96
CA LEU A 376 8.88 25.75 -9.48
C LEU A 376 7.51 26.12 -8.88
N ASP A 377 6.86 27.17 -9.37
CA ASP A 377 5.55 27.60 -8.83
C ASP A 377 4.46 26.54 -9.07
N ALA A 378 4.46 25.92 -10.24
CA ALA A 378 3.52 24.84 -10.56
C ALA A 378 3.82 23.57 -9.74
N ALA A 379 5.10 23.25 -9.53
CA ALA A 379 5.52 22.13 -8.69
C ALA A 379 5.11 22.35 -7.22
N LEU A 380 5.30 23.55 -6.68
CA LEU A 380 4.86 23.92 -5.32
C LEU A 380 3.33 23.82 -5.19
N ALA A 381 2.57 24.34 -6.16
CA ALA A 381 1.11 24.27 -6.15
C ALA A 381 0.61 22.81 -6.17
N TYR A 382 1.23 21.95 -6.99
CA TYR A 382 0.91 20.51 -7.01
C TYR A 382 1.25 19.82 -5.69
N VAL A 383 2.43 20.10 -5.12
CA VAL A 383 2.81 19.53 -3.82
C VAL A 383 1.84 19.98 -2.73
N ASP A 384 1.52 21.27 -2.63
CA ASP A 384 0.60 21.77 -1.60
C ASP A 384 -0.82 21.23 -1.75
N PHE A 385 -1.29 21.04 -2.99
CA PHE A 385 -2.59 20.42 -3.27
C PHE A 385 -2.70 18.99 -2.70
N ASN A 386 -1.62 18.21 -2.76
CA ASN A 386 -1.60 16.86 -2.15
C ASN A 386 -1.76 16.88 -0.63
N TYR A 387 -1.50 18.00 0.06
CA TYR A 387 -1.69 18.16 1.51
C TYR A 387 -2.97 18.93 1.86
N SER A 388 -3.78 19.29 0.87
CA SER A 388 -5.11 19.87 1.10
C SER A 388 -6.15 18.78 1.34
N PHE A 389 -7.22 19.10 2.09
CA PHE A 389 -8.36 18.20 2.25
C PHE A 389 -9.06 17.95 0.91
N GLU A 390 -9.23 19.00 0.08
CA GLU A 390 -9.83 18.86 -1.24
C GLU A 390 -9.04 17.89 -2.14
N GLY A 391 -7.71 18.06 -2.19
CA GLY A 391 -6.83 17.18 -2.98
C GLY A 391 -6.93 15.73 -2.55
N ASN A 392 -6.91 15.46 -1.24
CA ASN A 392 -7.03 14.10 -0.71
C ASN A 392 -8.44 13.52 -0.91
N GLN A 393 -9.51 14.32 -0.74
CA GLN A 393 -10.88 13.89 -1.04
C GLN A 393 -11.02 13.47 -2.51
N LEU A 394 -10.53 14.30 -3.44
CA LEU A 394 -10.57 13.98 -4.86
C LEU A 394 -9.74 12.74 -5.20
N LEU A 395 -8.52 12.65 -4.68
CA LEU A 395 -7.61 11.52 -4.94
C LEU A 395 -8.21 10.19 -4.49
N ILE A 396 -8.84 10.16 -3.32
CA ILE A 396 -9.30 8.94 -2.65
C ILE A 396 -10.73 8.59 -3.04
N ASN A 397 -11.62 9.58 -3.02
CA ASN A 397 -13.06 9.36 -3.17
C ASN A 397 -13.60 9.80 -4.55
N GLY A 398 -12.77 10.46 -5.37
CA GLY A 398 -13.26 11.04 -6.62
C GLY A 398 -14.17 12.27 -6.41
N PRO A 399 -14.78 12.78 -7.50
CA PRO A 399 -15.61 13.97 -7.46
C PRO A 399 -16.92 13.78 -6.68
N LYS A 400 -17.28 14.83 -5.92
CA LYS A 400 -18.62 14.96 -5.34
C LYS A 400 -19.68 15.00 -6.45
N GLY A 401 -20.85 14.41 -6.21
CA GLY A 401 -21.93 14.28 -7.19
C GLY A 401 -21.75 13.13 -8.18
N VAL A 402 -20.59 12.44 -8.15
CA VAL A 402 -20.33 11.24 -8.95
C VAL A 402 -20.20 10.02 -8.03
N ILE A 403 -19.08 9.96 -7.27
CA ILE A 403 -18.85 8.85 -6.37
C ILE A 403 -19.59 9.04 -5.04
N TRP A 404 -19.64 10.25 -4.53
CA TRP A 404 -20.23 10.57 -3.24
C TRP A 404 -20.99 11.88 -3.25
N ASP A 405 -21.88 12.05 -2.27
CA ASP A 405 -22.61 13.31 -2.03
C ASP A 405 -22.91 13.48 -0.53
N LEU A 406 -23.67 14.49 -0.18
CA LEU A 406 -24.13 14.79 1.17
C LEU A 406 -25.60 14.42 1.35
N ASP A 407 -25.92 13.76 2.46
CA ASP A 407 -27.30 13.50 2.86
C ASP A 407 -27.98 14.79 3.41
N SER A 408 -29.24 14.67 3.84
CA SER A 408 -30.01 15.79 4.41
C SER A 408 -29.41 16.34 5.71
N ASN A 409 -28.51 15.63 6.37
CA ASN A 409 -27.82 16.01 7.60
C ASN A 409 -26.42 16.58 7.32
N GLY A 410 -26.03 16.67 6.04
CA GLY A 410 -24.70 17.09 5.62
C GLY A 410 -23.61 16.04 5.80
N GLN A 411 -23.97 14.75 5.98
CA GLN A 411 -23.04 13.64 6.11
C GLN A 411 -22.71 13.08 4.73
N GLN A 412 -21.43 12.75 4.51
CA GLN A 412 -20.96 12.14 3.27
C GLN A 412 -21.49 10.70 3.14
N TYR A 413 -21.91 10.34 1.94
CA TYR A 413 -22.30 8.97 1.58
C TYR A 413 -21.88 8.65 0.15
N VAL A 414 -21.69 7.37 -0.16
CA VAL A 414 -21.43 6.90 -1.54
C VAL A 414 -22.75 6.82 -2.27
N THR A 415 -22.85 7.46 -3.44
CA THR A 415 -24.05 7.45 -4.27
C THR A 415 -24.29 6.08 -4.92
N ASP A 416 -25.48 5.80 -5.45
CA ASP A 416 -25.74 4.57 -6.21
C ASP A 416 -24.82 4.44 -7.43
N GLN A 417 -24.58 5.55 -8.14
CA GLN A 417 -23.60 5.59 -9.23
C GLN A 417 -22.19 5.31 -8.71
N GLY A 418 -21.83 5.87 -7.56
CA GLY A 418 -20.54 5.63 -6.90
C GLY A 418 -20.37 4.14 -6.56
N TRP A 419 -21.37 3.51 -5.96
CA TRP A 419 -21.33 2.08 -5.68
C TRP A 419 -21.19 1.24 -6.96
N ASP A 420 -21.88 1.60 -8.02
CA ASP A 420 -21.76 0.90 -9.31
C ASP A 420 -20.36 1.02 -9.91
N ILE A 421 -19.75 2.21 -9.84
CA ILE A 421 -18.35 2.43 -10.28
C ILE A 421 -17.36 1.61 -9.41
N LEU A 422 -17.48 1.69 -8.09
CA LEU A 422 -16.58 1.04 -7.15
C LEU A 422 -16.67 -0.49 -7.21
N THR A 423 -17.89 -1.04 -7.25
CA THR A 423 -18.13 -2.50 -7.21
C THR A 423 -17.81 -3.15 -8.55
N ASN A 424 -18.19 -2.52 -9.65
CA ASN A 424 -18.07 -3.08 -11.00
C ASN A 424 -16.83 -2.55 -11.75
N ASN A 425 -15.96 -1.79 -11.08
CA ASN A 425 -14.76 -1.19 -11.66
C ASN A 425 -15.03 -0.46 -12.99
N LYS A 426 -16.12 0.33 -13.02
CA LYS A 426 -16.49 1.10 -14.20
C LYS A 426 -15.60 2.32 -14.40
N ASP A 427 -15.62 2.87 -15.61
CA ASP A 427 -14.91 4.10 -15.91
C ASP A 427 -15.59 5.30 -15.25
N MET A 428 -14.76 6.23 -14.82
CA MET A 428 -15.18 7.53 -14.33
C MET A 428 -15.71 8.41 -15.47
N PRO A 429 -16.64 9.32 -15.21
CA PRO A 429 -16.91 10.42 -16.14
C PRO A 429 -15.61 11.17 -16.45
N GLY A 430 -15.31 11.36 -17.73
CA GLY A 430 -14.01 11.89 -18.19
C GLY A 430 -12.99 10.80 -18.55
N GLY A 431 -13.33 9.52 -18.32
CA GLY A 431 -12.51 8.37 -18.69
C GLY A 431 -11.52 7.95 -17.58
N GLY A 432 -11.04 6.72 -17.68
CA GLY A 432 -10.16 6.10 -16.68
C GLY A 432 -10.90 5.56 -15.46
N LYS A 433 -10.17 4.93 -14.55
CA LYS A 433 -10.70 4.33 -13.31
C LYS A 433 -10.49 5.29 -12.13
N LEU A 434 -11.28 5.12 -11.06
CA LEU A 434 -11.05 5.89 -9.84
C LEU A 434 -9.61 5.71 -9.32
N VAL A 435 -9.12 4.48 -9.35
CA VAL A 435 -7.78 4.12 -8.86
C VAL A 435 -6.63 4.73 -9.69
N ASP A 436 -6.88 5.23 -10.90
CA ASP A 436 -5.85 5.80 -11.76
C ASP A 436 -5.21 7.05 -11.14
N ALA A 437 -5.98 7.82 -10.37
CA ALA A 437 -5.47 8.97 -9.61
C ALA A 437 -4.35 8.57 -8.64
N TYR A 438 -4.58 7.50 -7.88
CA TYR A 438 -3.59 6.94 -6.96
C TYR A 438 -2.45 6.25 -7.71
N SER A 439 -2.78 5.44 -8.74
CA SER A 439 -1.80 4.59 -9.43
C SER A 439 -0.78 5.40 -10.22
N ALA A 440 -1.16 6.56 -10.76
CA ALA A 440 -0.30 7.39 -11.60
C ALA A 440 1.00 7.79 -10.87
N VAL A 441 0.91 8.31 -9.66
CA VAL A 441 2.07 8.73 -8.87
C VAL A 441 2.35 7.73 -7.74
N ARG A 442 1.41 6.85 -7.46
CA ARG A 442 1.36 5.92 -6.34
C ARG A 442 1.67 6.62 -5.01
N SER A 443 1.15 7.81 -4.88
CA SER A 443 1.16 8.58 -3.64
C SER A 443 -0.22 8.42 -2.99
N SER A 444 -0.25 8.00 -1.75
CA SER A 444 -1.50 7.87 -0.98
C SER A 444 -2.13 9.22 -0.60
N GLY A 445 -1.64 10.30 -1.19
CA GLY A 445 -1.93 11.65 -0.77
C GLY A 445 -0.95 12.14 0.31
N GLY A 446 -0.96 13.42 0.61
CA GLY A 446 -0.14 14.01 1.66
C GLY A 446 -0.67 13.65 3.05
N LEU A 447 -1.99 13.53 3.20
CA LEU A 447 -2.67 13.23 4.45
C LEU A 447 -3.11 11.76 4.50
N SER A 448 -3.12 11.20 5.70
CA SER A 448 -3.76 9.92 5.92
C SER A 448 -5.25 9.98 5.59
N ALA A 449 -5.72 8.95 4.92
CA ALA A 449 -7.12 8.79 4.56
C ALA A 449 -8.09 8.70 5.76
N ALA A 450 -7.58 8.44 6.97
CA ALA A 450 -8.35 8.47 8.21
C ALA A 450 -8.45 9.86 8.85
N THR A 451 -7.72 10.85 8.33
CA THR A 451 -7.80 12.23 8.84
C THR A 451 -9.22 12.77 8.72
N ILE A 452 -9.71 13.38 9.79
CA ILE A 452 -11.05 13.99 9.82
C ILE A 452 -11.03 15.27 9.01
N ASP A 453 -11.82 15.32 7.96
CA ASP A 453 -12.05 16.55 7.19
C ASP A 453 -12.82 17.56 8.06
N PRO A 454 -12.29 18.76 8.32
CA PRO A 454 -12.95 19.73 9.19
C PRO A 454 -14.26 20.27 8.61
N THR A 455 -14.46 20.17 7.30
CA THR A 455 -15.67 20.61 6.59
C THR A 455 -16.83 19.64 6.84
N TYR A 456 -16.56 18.35 6.65
CA TYR A 456 -17.60 17.31 6.71
C TYR A 456 -17.66 16.58 8.07
N LYS A 457 -16.66 16.77 8.95
CA LYS A 457 -16.54 16.10 10.25
C LYS A 457 -16.48 14.57 10.14
N GLN A 458 -16.03 14.07 9.01
CA GLN A 458 -15.88 12.65 8.70
C GLN A 458 -14.46 12.35 8.21
N PRO A 459 -13.98 11.11 8.31
CA PRO A 459 -12.71 10.71 7.71
C PRO A 459 -12.71 10.98 6.21
N ILE A 460 -11.53 11.24 5.64
CA ILE A 460 -11.40 11.43 4.20
C ILE A 460 -11.90 10.19 3.45
N HIS A 461 -11.51 8.98 3.86
CA HIS A 461 -11.78 7.75 3.09
C HIS A 461 -13.24 7.29 3.21
N TYR A 462 -13.90 7.15 2.05
CA TYR A 462 -15.30 6.68 1.98
C TYR A 462 -15.51 5.32 2.65
N GLY A 463 -14.53 4.42 2.60
CA GLY A 463 -14.64 3.05 3.14
C GLY A 463 -14.84 2.96 4.65
N ILE A 464 -14.60 4.06 5.38
CA ILE A 464 -14.82 4.13 6.84
C ILE A 464 -15.88 5.16 7.24
N TRP A 465 -16.66 5.68 6.28
CA TRP A 465 -17.82 6.51 6.62
C TRP A 465 -18.91 5.67 7.29
N PRO A 466 -19.66 6.22 8.25
CA PRO A 466 -20.76 5.50 8.88
C PRO A 466 -21.77 4.94 7.87
N SER A 467 -22.08 5.69 6.81
CA SER A 467 -22.95 5.25 5.71
C SER A 467 -22.42 4.03 4.98
N THR A 468 -21.12 4.00 4.70
CA THR A 468 -20.45 2.85 4.05
C THR A 468 -20.39 1.63 4.95
N LEU A 469 -20.04 1.81 6.23
CA LEU A 469 -19.99 0.71 7.20
C LEU A 469 -21.36 0.09 7.49
N GLN A 470 -22.44 0.83 7.24
CA GLN A 470 -23.82 0.33 7.32
C GLN A 470 -24.29 -0.33 6.02
N HIS A 471 -23.66 0.00 4.90
CA HIS A 471 -23.97 -0.57 3.59
C HIS A 471 -23.50 -2.01 3.54
N ASN A 472 -24.44 -2.94 3.36
CA ASN A 472 -24.16 -4.38 3.40
C ASN A 472 -24.66 -5.06 2.13
N PRO A 473 -23.87 -5.02 1.05
CA PRO A 473 -24.35 -5.38 -0.28
C PRO A 473 -24.39 -6.88 -0.55
N ASN A 474 -23.63 -7.72 0.18
CA ASN A 474 -23.49 -9.12 -0.17
C ASN A 474 -23.94 -10.10 0.92
N LYS A 475 -24.35 -11.29 0.51
CA LYS A 475 -24.86 -12.33 1.41
C LYS A 475 -23.80 -12.89 2.35
N LEU A 476 -22.53 -12.94 1.93
CA LEU A 476 -21.43 -13.46 2.75
C LEU A 476 -21.20 -12.56 3.98
N ASP A 477 -21.17 -11.24 3.78
CA ASP A 477 -20.99 -10.29 4.88
C ASP A 477 -22.20 -10.30 5.82
N GLN A 478 -23.42 -10.36 5.27
CA GLN A 478 -24.64 -10.48 6.06
C GLN A 478 -24.65 -11.73 6.93
N ASP A 479 -24.27 -12.87 6.36
CA ASP A 479 -24.19 -14.14 7.08
C ASP A 479 -23.14 -14.11 8.20
N TRP A 480 -21.96 -13.53 7.91
CA TRP A 480 -20.89 -13.37 8.92
C TRP A 480 -21.33 -12.43 10.06
N GLN A 481 -21.92 -11.28 9.74
CA GLN A 481 -22.42 -10.33 10.72
C GLN A 481 -23.53 -10.93 11.59
N LYS A 482 -24.48 -11.64 10.97
CA LYS A 482 -25.56 -12.34 11.69
C LYS A 482 -24.99 -13.42 12.63
N THR A 483 -23.97 -14.13 12.19
CA THR A 483 -23.38 -15.24 12.94
C THR A 483 -22.52 -14.76 14.10
N THR A 484 -21.76 -13.69 13.90
CA THR A 484 -20.81 -13.17 14.90
C THR A 484 -21.39 -12.09 15.81
N GLY A 485 -22.45 -11.40 15.38
CA GLY A 485 -23.03 -10.25 16.05
C GLY A 485 -22.29 -8.92 15.83
N TYR A 486 -21.19 -8.92 15.06
CA TYR A 486 -20.38 -7.73 14.80
C TYR A 486 -20.57 -7.19 13.39
N LYS A 487 -20.48 -5.86 13.23
CA LYS A 487 -20.57 -5.21 11.92
C LYS A 487 -19.27 -5.31 11.13
N THR A 488 -18.13 -5.29 11.81
CA THR A 488 -16.80 -5.32 11.20
C THR A 488 -15.86 -6.22 12.00
N THR A 489 -14.83 -6.74 11.34
CA THR A 489 -13.76 -7.53 11.99
C THR A 489 -13.03 -6.71 13.04
N VAL A 490 -12.75 -5.44 12.75
CA VAL A 490 -12.05 -4.55 13.68
C VAL A 490 -12.88 -4.35 14.95
N ALA A 491 -14.19 -4.06 14.84
CA ALA A 491 -15.07 -3.92 16.00
C ALA A 491 -15.09 -5.19 16.87
N MET A 492 -15.11 -6.37 16.25
CA MET A 492 -15.03 -7.65 16.96
C MET A 492 -13.71 -7.81 17.73
N LEU A 493 -12.59 -7.48 17.10
CA LEU A 493 -11.26 -7.62 17.72
C LEU A 493 -11.06 -6.62 18.86
N GLU A 494 -11.57 -5.40 18.72
CA GLU A 494 -11.52 -4.37 19.76
C GLU A 494 -12.35 -4.74 21.00
N ASP A 495 -13.58 -5.17 20.78
CA ASP A 495 -14.46 -5.65 21.86
C ASP A 495 -13.84 -6.82 22.62
N LYS A 496 -13.26 -7.77 21.91
CA LYS A 496 -12.56 -8.93 22.48
C LYS A 496 -11.15 -8.63 23.01
N LYS A 497 -10.65 -7.40 22.87
CA LYS A 497 -9.30 -6.97 23.27
C LYS A 497 -8.19 -7.82 22.63
N LEU A 498 -8.38 -8.19 21.39
CA LEU A 498 -7.47 -9.04 20.61
C LEU A 498 -6.60 -8.24 19.64
N THR A 499 -6.35 -6.96 19.87
CA THR A 499 -5.49 -6.14 19.03
C THR A 499 -4.20 -5.77 19.72
N SER A 500 -3.15 -5.57 18.93
CA SER A 500 -1.92 -4.89 19.30
C SER A 500 -1.72 -3.65 18.39
N SER A 501 -0.82 -2.76 18.76
CA SER A 501 -0.47 -1.59 17.96
C SER A 501 1.04 -1.48 17.86
N ASN A 502 1.53 -1.10 16.68
CA ASN A 502 2.93 -0.77 16.53
C ASN A 502 3.27 0.42 17.42
N SER A 503 4.39 0.32 18.11
CA SER A 503 4.94 1.44 18.89
C SER A 503 5.37 2.57 17.93
N LEU A 504 5.24 3.83 18.36
CA LEU A 504 5.82 4.97 17.63
C LEU A 504 7.32 4.77 17.37
N ALA A 505 8.02 4.03 18.23
CA ALA A 505 9.41 3.68 18.06
C ALA A 505 9.69 2.96 16.73
N SER A 506 8.76 2.15 16.21
CA SER A 506 8.93 1.47 14.91
C SER A 506 9.10 2.44 13.73
N LYS A 507 8.70 3.71 13.88
CA LYS A 507 8.87 4.76 12.87
C LYS A 507 10.15 5.58 13.06
N LEU A 508 10.94 5.29 14.10
CA LEU A 508 12.09 6.08 14.53
C LEU A 508 13.37 5.24 14.60
N ILE A 509 13.37 4.08 13.94
CA ILE A 509 14.53 3.17 13.91
C ILE A 509 15.61 3.76 13.00
N PRO A 510 16.85 3.92 13.48
CA PRO A 510 17.95 4.40 12.65
C PRO A 510 18.22 3.48 11.44
N THR A 511 18.64 4.07 10.34
CA THR A 511 19.05 3.33 9.14
C THR A 511 20.36 2.57 9.36
N MET A 512 20.60 1.52 8.58
CA MET A 512 21.84 0.75 8.61
C MET A 512 22.86 1.30 7.61
N SER A 513 24.16 1.09 7.91
CA SER A 513 25.23 1.33 6.92
C SER A 513 25.20 0.28 5.79
N ASP A 514 25.86 0.60 4.68
CA ASP A 514 25.98 -0.28 3.51
C ASP A 514 26.63 -1.62 3.84
N ASP A 515 27.68 -1.60 4.69
CA ASP A 515 28.35 -2.83 5.15
C ASP A 515 27.41 -3.75 5.92
N MET A 516 26.58 -3.19 6.82
CA MET A 516 25.60 -3.95 7.57
C MET A 516 24.47 -4.45 6.67
N THR A 517 24.06 -3.66 5.70
CA THR A 517 23.09 -4.07 4.66
C THR A 517 23.63 -5.23 3.82
N THR A 518 24.89 -5.18 3.42
CA THR A 518 25.55 -6.27 2.70
C THR A 518 25.61 -7.55 3.55
N LEU A 519 25.97 -7.44 4.83
CA LEU A 519 25.99 -8.56 5.75
C LEU A 519 24.57 -9.15 5.95
N LYS A 520 23.55 -8.29 6.13
CA LYS A 520 22.16 -8.70 6.23
C LYS A 520 21.74 -9.52 5.01
N ASN A 521 22.06 -9.06 3.80
CA ASN A 521 21.67 -9.75 2.58
C ASN A 521 22.30 -11.15 2.49
N LYS A 522 23.60 -11.28 2.81
CA LYS A 522 24.28 -12.58 2.82
C LYS A 522 23.66 -13.58 3.81
N ILE A 523 23.32 -13.13 5.01
CA ILE A 523 22.66 -13.98 6.01
C ILE A 523 21.20 -14.25 5.58
N GLY A 524 20.54 -13.26 4.99
CA GLY A 524 19.17 -13.38 4.47
C GLY A 524 19.04 -14.51 3.43
N ASP A 525 20.00 -14.65 2.54
CA ASP A 525 20.00 -15.71 1.53
C ASP A 525 20.08 -17.11 2.15
N VAL A 526 20.87 -17.26 3.23
CA VAL A 526 20.91 -18.52 4.01
C VAL A 526 19.56 -18.78 4.67
N VAL A 527 19.03 -17.78 5.38
CA VAL A 527 17.76 -17.92 6.11
C VAL A 527 16.62 -18.24 5.14
N LYS A 528 16.53 -17.56 4.01
CA LYS A 528 15.51 -17.82 2.97
C LYS A 528 15.59 -19.24 2.44
N THR A 529 16.77 -19.65 2.02
CA THR A 529 16.97 -20.96 1.40
C THR A 529 16.67 -22.10 2.38
N ASP A 530 17.27 -22.04 3.56
CA ASP A 530 17.14 -23.11 4.54
C ASP A 530 15.71 -23.17 5.14
N SER A 531 15.01 -22.01 5.26
CA SER A 531 13.61 -21.99 5.71
C SER A 531 12.68 -22.73 4.76
N TRP A 532 12.82 -22.52 3.45
CA TRP A 532 12.03 -23.25 2.47
C TRP A 532 12.37 -24.76 2.50
N LEU A 533 13.64 -25.12 2.65
CA LEU A 533 14.03 -26.51 2.82
C LEU A 533 13.42 -27.13 4.09
N ALA A 534 13.39 -26.38 5.19
CA ALA A 534 12.81 -26.83 6.45
C ALA A 534 11.31 -27.12 6.33
N VAL A 535 10.54 -26.27 5.66
CA VAL A 535 9.10 -26.49 5.42
C VAL A 535 8.83 -27.81 4.67
N PHE A 536 9.72 -28.17 3.74
CA PHE A 536 9.58 -29.39 2.93
C PHE A 536 10.47 -30.55 3.37
N ALA A 537 11.00 -30.49 4.60
CA ALA A 537 11.76 -31.59 5.19
C ALA A 537 10.91 -32.89 5.28
N LYS A 538 11.54 -34.03 5.13
CA LYS A 538 10.86 -35.33 5.06
C LYS A 538 10.36 -35.83 6.43
N ASN A 539 11.02 -35.39 7.50
CA ASN A 539 10.71 -35.80 8.88
C ASN A 539 11.27 -34.78 9.88
N ASP A 540 10.88 -34.94 11.16
CA ASP A 540 11.29 -34.05 12.25
C ASP A 540 12.81 -33.92 12.42
N ALA A 541 13.55 -35.03 12.27
CA ALA A 541 15.01 -35.00 12.40
C ALA A 541 15.67 -34.16 11.30
N GLU A 542 15.18 -34.25 10.06
CA GLU A 542 15.66 -33.46 8.96
C GLU A 542 15.26 -31.96 9.13
N PHE A 543 14.02 -31.68 9.56
CA PHE A 543 13.59 -30.34 9.90
C PHE A 543 14.52 -29.70 10.94
N GLN A 544 14.73 -30.39 12.08
CA GLN A 544 15.58 -29.87 13.14
C GLN A 544 17.02 -29.66 12.67
N LYS A 545 17.57 -30.60 11.90
CA LYS A 545 18.91 -30.49 11.34
C LYS A 545 19.05 -29.24 10.44
N ILE A 546 18.08 -29.01 9.56
CA ILE A 546 18.11 -27.83 8.66
C ILE A 546 18.07 -26.54 9.47
N VAL A 547 17.20 -26.45 10.48
CA VAL A 547 17.08 -25.27 11.35
C VAL A 547 18.38 -25.03 12.13
N ASP A 548 19.00 -26.08 12.66
CA ASP A 548 20.26 -25.96 13.40
C ASP A 548 21.43 -25.57 12.48
N ASP A 549 21.50 -26.15 11.27
CA ASP A 549 22.50 -25.81 10.26
C ASP A 549 22.32 -24.35 9.77
N MET A 550 21.08 -23.90 9.56
CA MET A 550 20.75 -22.52 9.21
C MET A 550 21.29 -21.55 10.27
N ARG A 551 21.03 -21.83 11.56
CA ARG A 551 21.52 -21.01 12.67
C ARG A 551 23.04 -20.95 12.68
N LYS A 552 23.73 -22.10 12.61
CA LYS A 552 25.21 -22.17 12.59
C LYS A 552 25.82 -21.41 11.41
N LYS A 553 25.22 -21.53 10.22
CA LYS A 553 25.67 -20.77 9.03
C LYS A 553 25.52 -19.27 9.25
N ALA A 554 24.38 -18.82 9.77
CA ALA A 554 24.12 -17.41 10.05
C ALA A 554 25.10 -16.85 11.11
N GLU A 555 25.34 -17.60 12.19
CA GLU A 555 26.32 -17.28 13.24
C GLU A 555 27.73 -17.18 12.67
N GLY A 556 28.13 -18.15 11.84
CA GLY A 556 29.44 -18.16 11.17
C GLY A 556 29.64 -16.98 10.20
N LEU A 557 28.59 -16.41 9.63
CA LEU A 557 28.63 -15.21 8.80
C LEU A 557 28.67 -13.91 9.61
N GLY A 558 28.39 -13.94 10.92
CA GLY A 558 28.42 -12.79 11.80
C GLY A 558 27.04 -12.25 12.20
N LEU A 559 26.05 -13.11 12.31
CA LEU A 559 24.68 -12.77 12.77
C LEU A 559 24.70 -11.90 14.03
N GLN A 560 25.57 -12.18 15.01
CA GLN A 560 25.63 -11.43 16.27
C GLN A 560 25.84 -9.92 16.07
N LYS A 561 26.64 -9.52 15.08
CA LYS A 561 26.85 -8.09 14.76
C LYS A 561 25.56 -7.38 14.36
N LEU A 562 24.69 -8.08 13.62
CA LEU A 562 23.38 -7.55 13.20
C LEU A 562 22.39 -7.51 14.36
N LEU A 563 22.41 -8.52 15.23
CA LEU A 563 21.57 -8.54 16.43
C LEU A 563 21.94 -7.41 17.40
N ASP A 564 23.24 -7.19 17.61
CA ASP A 564 23.74 -6.10 18.47
C ASP A 564 23.33 -4.73 17.90
N LEU A 565 23.51 -4.52 16.58
CA LEU A 565 23.07 -3.31 15.89
C LEU A 565 21.53 -3.12 16.00
N GLY A 566 20.76 -4.15 15.71
CA GLY A 566 19.30 -4.07 15.78
C GLY A 566 18.80 -3.74 17.19
N ASN A 567 19.40 -4.35 18.23
CA ASN A 567 19.07 -4.04 19.62
C ASN A 567 19.42 -2.58 19.99
N ALA A 568 20.58 -2.09 19.53
CA ALA A 568 20.99 -0.70 19.74
C ALA A 568 20.02 0.27 19.01
N ASN A 569 19.67 -0.03 17.77
CA ASN A 569 18.71 0.75 16.98
C ASN A 569 17.32 0.78 17.64
N TRP A 570 16.82 -0.36 18.11
CA TRP A 570 15.54 -0.43 18.81
C TRP A 570 15.54 0.40 20.10
N LYS A 571 16.59 0.30 20.90
CA LYS A 571 16.77 1.13 22.11
C LYS A 571 16.76 2.63 21.76
N THR A 572 17.49 3.04 20.74
CA THR A 572 17.52 4.42 20.25
C THR A 572 16.13 4.88 19.79
N ALA A 573 15.42 4.03 19.06
CA ALA A 573 14.05 4.29 18.60
C ALA A 573 13.07 4.50 19.77
N LEU A 574 13.16 3.68 20.82
CA LEU A 574 12.36 3.82 22.04
C LEU A 574 12.67 5.13 22.79
N GLU A 575 13.94 5.53 22.85
CA GLU A 575 14.34 6.81 23.44
C GLU A 575 13.85 8.00 22.63
N ASN A 576 13.95 7.93 21.31
CA ASN A 576 13.44 8.96 20.42
C ASN A 576 11.90 9.09 20.49
N ALA A 577 11.18 7.96 20.59
CA ALA A 577 9.72 7.98 20.74
C ALA A 577 9.25 8.77 21.94
N LYS A 578 10.02 8.78 23.05
CA LYS A 578 9.70 9.59 24.26
C LYS A 578 9.68 11.09 23.97
N LYS A 579 10.46 11.59 22.99
CA LYS A 579 10.50 13.02 22.63
C LYS A 579 9.21 13.49 21.96
N TYR A 580 8.50 12.58 21.32
CA TYR A 580 7.30 12.87 20.51
C TYR A 580 5.99 12.38 21.15
N ASN A 581 6.05 11.64 22.27
CA ASN A 581 4.88 11.22 23.07
C ASN A 581 4.47 12.31 24.07
N LYS A 582 4.33 13.56 23.60
CA LYS A 582 3.88 14.67 24.45
C LYS A 582 2.40 14.92 24.30
#